data_405126b3c6e8ecfa7eb75828e3e96bd6
#
_entry.id   405126b3c6e8ecfa7eb75828e3e96bd6
#
_cell.length_a   1.000
_cell.length_b   1.000
_cell.length_c   1.000
_cell.angle_alpha   90.00
_cell.angle_beta   90.00
_cell.angle_gamma   90.00
#
_symmetry.space_group_name_H-M   'P 1'
#
loop_
_entity.id
_entity.type
_entity.pdbx_description
1 polymer ?
#
loop_
_entity_poly.entity_id
_entity_poly.type
_entity_poly.pdbx_seq_one_letter_code
_entity_poly.pdbx_strand_id
1 'polypeptide(L)'
;MKRRKFDIAQVPANVGKGMDDRYQAATPLRGLLNKVFPDHWSFLLGEIALFSFIILLLTGTFLTLFYDPSMKEVAYNGSYAALRGTEVSAAYDSSLHLSFEVRGGLFMRQMHHWAALLFMASIVVHMARVFFTGAFRKPREANWAIGVALFLLGFLAGFTGYSLPDDGLSGTGLRIASAIMLSIPVVGTWVSASVFGGEFPGELIIGRFYIAHVLLIPGGLLALISVHLGLVFKQKHTQWPGPMRTNDNVVGERMFPRYALKQGGYFMTVFGVVALMAGLFQINPIWLFGPYRASEVSSASQPDWYVMFMDGLVRLMPAWQITLPIGDGYSIPPLFWPAVVGLGALTTVPMAYPFMEARRLKDKGSHHLLQRPRDAPERVGVGAMAFTFFIVATLSGGNDVIADKFHISLNAMTWAGRIGLVILPPLAYYLAIRICLGLQQHDREVLAHGVETGIIRRAPDGRFYEVHQPLGPVDDHGHPIPLDYAGWVVPKKMNRLGALAPAVKGFFFPVEKPIEAPVSPAVGSINTTPEREEITSGR
;
A
#
# COMPACT_ATOMS: atom_id res chain seq x y z
N MET A 1 3.75 -32.40 59.59
CA MET A 1 3.29 -31.63 58.39
C MET A 1 4.41 -30.69 57.94
N LYS A 2 5.12 -31.04 56.86
CA LYS A 2 6.15 -30.14 56.26
C LYS A 2 5.42 -29.02 55.50
N ARG A 3 5.52 -27.76 55.98
CA ARG A 3 5.06 -26.57 55.23
C ARG A 3 5.81 -26.50 53.91
N ARG A 4 5.12 -26.73 52.77
CA ARG A 4 5.67 -26.43 51.44
C ARG A 4 5.96 -24.92 51.40
N LYS A 5 7.23 -24.56 51.28
CA LYS A 5 7.62 -23.17 50.99
C LYS A 5 7.00 -22.78 49.64
N PHE A 6 6.19 -21.74 49.65
CA PHE A 6 5.58 -21.15 48.47
C PHE A 6 6.69 -20.42 47.69
N ASP A 7 7.11 -21.02 46.60
CA ASP A 7 8.17 -20.44 45.72
C ASP A 7 7.49 -19.60 44.62
N ILE A 8 7.55 -18.29 44.77
CA ILE A 8 6.94 -17.31 43.86
C ILE A 8 7.49 -17.47 42.45
N ALA A 9 8.76 -17.92 42.29
CA ALA A 9 9.37 -18.14 40.98
C ALA A 9 8.73 -19.30 40.19
N GLN A 10 8.04 -20.23 40.87
CA GLN A 10 7.35 -21.36 40.24
C GLN A 10 5.89 -21.05 39.87
N VAL A 11 5.34 -19.93 40.32
CA VAL A 11 3.93 -19.56 40.03
C VAL A 11 3.65 -19.44 38.53
N PRO A 12 4.48 -18.74 37.72
CA PRO A 12 4.25 -18.67 36.28
C PRO A 12 4.31 -20.03 35.56
N ALA A 13 5.22 -20.89 36.00
CA ALA A 13 5.34 -22.23 35.43
C ALA A 13 4.15 -23.14 35.77
N ASN A 14 3.65 -23.05 37.00
CA ASN A 14 2.47 -23.83 37.45
C ASN A 14 1.18 -23.32 36.78
N VAL A 15 1.03 -22.00 36.61
CA VAL A 15 -0.11 -21.41 35.89
C VAL A 15 -0.07 -21.83 34.42
N GLY A 16 1.09 -21.73 33.78
CA GLY A 16 1.29 -22.17 32.42
C GLY A 16 0.98 -23.64 32.20
N LYS A 17 1.42 -24.52 33.12
CA LYS A 17 1.10 -25.94 33.07
C LYS A 17 -0.40 -26.19 33.26
N GLY A 18 -1.04 -25.53 34.25
CA GLY A 18 -2.48 -25.69 34.49
C GLY A 18 -3.35 -25.17 33.32
N MET A 19 -2.90 -24.15 32.60
CA MET A 19 -3.55 -23.69 31.38
C MET A 19 -3.36 -24.69 30.20
N ASP A 20 -2.15 -25.28 30.08
CA ASP A 20 -1.88 -26.25 29.03
C ASP A 20 -2.63 -27.56 29.26
N ASP A 21 -2.73 -28.03 30.47
CA ASP A 21 -3.49 -29.23 30.86
C ASP A 21 -5.01 -29.08 30.54
N ARG A 22 -5.54 -27.85 30.58
CA ARG A 22 -6.95 -27.56 30.26
C ARG A 22 -7.23 -27.25 28.80
N TYR A 23 -6.36 -26.47 28.17
CA TYR A 23 -6.62 -25.87 26.85
C TYR A 23 -5.71 -26.39 25.75
N GLN A 24 -4.71 -27.23 26.08
CA GLN A 24 -3.68 -27.72 25.15
C GLN A 24 -3.04 -26.60 24.31
N ALA A 25 -2.86 -25.43 24.94
CA ALA A 25 -2.43 -24.20 24.26
C ALA A 25 -0.90 -24.12 24.04
N ALA A 26 -0.10 -24.93 24.76
CA ALA A 26 1.36 -24.82 24.70
C ALA A 26 1.91 -25.20 23.32
N THR A 27 1.36 -26.22 22.68
CA THR A 27 1.85 -26.69 21.36
C THR A 27 1.62 -25.66 20.25
N PRO A 28 0.40 -25.12 20.04
CA PRO A 28 0.16 -24.08 19.05
C PRO A 28 0.92 -22.78 19.40
N LEU A 29 1.00 -22.40 20.67
CA LEU A 29 1.75 -21.21 21.11
C LEU A 29 3.26 -21.38 20.83
N ARG A 30 3.83 -22.54 21.15
CA ARG A 30 5.23 -22.84 20.86
C ARG A 30 5.50 -22.81 19.36
N GLY A 31 4.57 -23.32 18.54
CA GLY A 31 4.64 -23.24 17.09
C GLY A 31 4.68 -21.79 16.60
N LEU A 32 3.82 -20.92 17.15
CA LEU A 32 3.75 -19.50 16.85
C LEU A 32 5.04 -18.77 17.25
N LEU A 33 5.52 -18.94 18.48
CA LEU A 33 6.70 -18.28 19.01
C LEU A 33 8.01 -18.67 18.30
N ASN A 34 8.06 -19.90 17.75
CA ASN A 34 9.22 -20.40 16.99
C ASN A 34 9.10 -20.14 15.48
N LYS A 35 8.03 -19.51 14.99
CA LYS A 35 7.89 -19.19 13.58
C LYS A 35 9.04 -18.29 13.13
N VAL A 36 9.61 -18.60 11.95
CA VAL A 36 10.71 -17.84 11.36
C VAL A 36 10.17 -16.81 10.39
N PHE A 37 10.65 -15.57 10.51
CA PHE A 37 10.35 -14.46 9.61
C PHE A 37 11.61 -13.97 8.92
N PRO A 38 11.57 -13.70 7.59
CA PRO A 38 12.72 -13.15 6.87
C PRO A 38 13.02 -11.73 7.39
N ASP A 39 14.29 -11.45 7.63
CA ASP A 39 14.74 -10.12 8.06
C ASP A 39 15.15 -9.29 6.84
N HIS A 40 14.24 -8.42 6.38
CA HIS A 40 14.51 -7.48 5.29
C HIS A 40 13.59 -6.27 5.40
N TRP A 41 14.15 -5.07 5.28
CA TRP A 41 13.43 -3.80 5.44
C TRP A 41 12.13 -3.68 4.62
N SER A 42 12.07 -4.27 3.43
CA SER A 42 10.89 -4.18 2.56
C SER A 42 9.67 -4.94 3.10
N PHE A 43 9.83 -5.75 4.14
CA PHE A 43 8.71 -6.42 4.80
C PHE A 43 8.07 -5.54 5.88
N LEU A 44 8.79 -4.53 6.37
CA LEU A 44 8.31 -3.61 7.41
C LEU A 44 7.17 -2.70 6.93
N LEU A 45 6.95 -2.55 5.63
CA LEU A 45 5.92 -1.67 5.07
C LEU A 45 4.50 -2.05 5.51
N GLY A 46 4.18 -3.35 5.57
CA GLY A 46 2.91 -3.84 6.10
C GLY A 46 2.76 -3.64 7.61
N GLU A 47 3.88 -3.63 8.33
CA GLU A 47 3.92 -3.38 9.77
C GLU A 47 3.65 -1.92 10.10
N ILE A 48 4.13 -0.96 9.27
CA ILE A 48 3.77 0.46 9.42
C ILE A 48 2.25 0.62 9.31
N ALA A 49 1.61 -0.05 8.34
CA ALA A 49 0.16 -0.01 8.20
C ALA A 49 -0.54 -0.56 9.47
N LEU A 50 -0.11 -1.72 9.96
CA LEU A 50 -0.66 -2.32 11.18
C LEU A 50 -0.49 -1.40 12.39
N PHE A 51 0.68 -0.81 12.58
CA PHE A 51 0.98 0.07 13.70
C PHE A 51 0.19 1.39 13.61
N SER A 52 0.07 1.95 12.42
CA SER A 52 -0.79 3.11 12.19
C SER A 52 -2.26 2.80 12.49
N PHE A 53 -2.75 1.61 12.14
CA PHE A 53 -4.10 1.16 12.48
C PHE A 53 -4.31 1.03 13.99
N ILE A 54 -3.33 0.52 14.74
CA ILE A 54 -3.39 0.48 16.20
C ILE A 54 -3.47 1.90 16.77
N ILE A 55 -2.67 2.84 16.27
CA ILE A 55 -2.71 4.24 16.69
C ILE A 55 -4.10 4.84 16.38
N LEU A 56 -4.68 4.54 15.22
CA LEU A 56 -6.02 4.98 14.83
C LEU A 56 -7.09 4.47 15.81
N LEU A 57 -7.03 3.20 16.21
CA LEU A 57 -7.98 2.65 17.19
C LEU A 57 -7.86 3.35 18.55
N LEU A 58 -6.63 3.57 19.03
CA LEU A 58 -6.38 4.22 20.33
C LEU A 58 -6.83 5.69 20.33
N THR A 59 -6.42 6.44 19.30
CA THR A 59 -6.79 7.86 19.19
C THR A 59 -8.26 8.03 18.86
N GLY A 60 -8.84 7.19 18.00
CA GLY A 60 -10.26 7.20 17.66
C GLY A 60 -11.15 6.94 18.88
N THR A 61 -10.79 5.98 19.74
CA THR A 61 -11.49 5.72 20.99
C THR A 61 -11.51 6.98 21.89
N PHE A 62 -10.37 7.71 21.98
CA PHE A 62 -10.35 8.98 22.72
C PHE A 62 -11.30 10.02 22.09
N LEU A 63 -11.29 10.16 20.76
CA LEU A 63 -12.12 11.15 20.07
C LEU A 63 -13.62 10.90 20.27
N THR A 64 -14.07 9.63 20.32
CA THR A 64 -15.48 9.28 20.52
C THR A 64 -16.05 9.76 21.87
N LEU A 65 -15.21 10.00 22.87
CA LEU A 65 -15.65 10.47 24.19
C LEU A 65 -16.16 11.93 24.17
N PHE A 66 -15.81 12.70 23.15
CA PHE A 66 -16.07 14.15 23.09
C PHE A 66 -16.86 14.57 21.85
N TYR A 67 -17.11 13.68 20.92
CA TYR A 67 -17.76 13.98 19.65
C TYR A 67 -19.27 13.69 19.72
N ASP A 68 -20.08 14.64 19.24
CA ASP A 68 -21.54 14.52 19.08
C ASP A 68 -21.90 14.34 17.60
N PRO A 69 -22.35 13.16 17.14
CA PRO A 69 -22.68 12.90 15.74
C PRO A 69 -24.07 13.44 15.33
N SER A 70 -24.41 14.67 15.71
CA SER A 70 -25.71 15.28 15.48
C SER A 70 -25.65 16.43 14.50
N MET A 71 -26.62 16.47 13.57
CA MET A 71 -26.83 17.59 12.63
C MET A 71 -27.72 18.70 13.22
N LYS A 72 -28.14 18.59 14.50
CA LYS A 72 -28.92 19.61 15.17
C LYS A 72 -28.15 20.93 15.21
N GLU A 73 -28.80 22.02 14.78
CA GLU A 73 -28.23 23.36 14.84
C GLU A 73 -28.15 23.87 16.29
N VAL A 74 -27.00 24.44 16.63
CA VAL A 74 -26.68 25.06 17.91
C VAL A 74 -25.90 26.36 17.69
N ALA A 75 -26.11 27.36 18.55
CA ALA A 75 -25.31 28.59 18.50
C ALA A 75 -23.94 28.33 19.12
N TYR A 76 -22.87 28.50 18.38
CA TYR A 76 -21.52 28.31 18.88
C TYR A 76 -21.13 29.37 19.91
N ASN A 77 -20.79 28.95 21.12
CA ASN A 77 -20.38 29.81 22.23
C ASN A 77 -18.98 29.50 22.78
N GLY A 78 -18.20 28.68 22.08
CA GLY A 78 -16.87 28.26 22.50
C GLY A 78 -15.78 29.34 22.41
N SER A 79 -14.54 28.94 22.65
CA SER A 79 -13.39 29.85 22.76
C SER A 79 -12.92 30.43 21.43
N TYR A 80 -13.25 29.84 20.28
CA TYR A 80 -12.87 30.35 18.96
C TYR A 80 -13.74 31.57 18.57
N ALA A 81 -13.26 32.77 18.91
CA ALA A 81 -14.02 34.02 18.85
C ALA A 81 -14.64 34.33 17.47
N ALA A 82 -13.99 33.94 16.36
CA ALA A 82 -14.45 34.24 15.00
C ALA A 82 -15.78 33.58 14.64
N LEU A 83 -16.20 32.52 15.34
CA LEU A 83 -17.45 31.78 15.09
C LEU A 83 -18.52 31.99 16.17
N ARG A 84 -18.25 32.77 17.23
CA ARG A 84 -19.23 33.00 18.30
C ARG A 84 -20.53 33.57 17.79
N GLY A 85 -21.66 32.98 18.21
CA GLY A 85 -23.00 33.36 17.81
C GLY A 85 -23.39 32.84 16.42
N THR A 86 -22.54 32.10 15.73
CA THR A 86 -22.90 31.47 14.46
C THR A 86 -23.66 30.16 14.72
N GLU A 87 -24.74 29.93 14.00
CA GLU A 87 -25.45 28.65 13.98
C GLU A 87 -24.59 27.62 13.26
N VAL A 88 -24.32 26.49 13.93
CA VAL A 88 -23.51 25.38 13.45
C VAL A 88 -24.15 24.05 13.83
N SER A 89 -23.80 22.95 13.16
CA SER A 89 -24.21 21.61 13.61
C SER A 89 -23.52 21.23 14.94
N ALA A 90 -24.19 20.44 15.77
CA ALA A 90 -23.58 19.92 17.00
C ALA A 90 -22.32 19.09 16.71
N ALA A 91 -22.24 18.44 15.55
CA ALA A 91 -21.04 17.74 15.08
C ALA A 91 -19.86 18.70 14.89
N TYR A 92 -20.09 19.85 14.27
CA TYR A 92 -19.06 20.88 14.10
C TYR A 92 -18.70 21.54 15.43
N ASP A 93 -19.69 21.89 16.26
CA ASP A 93 -19.48 22.46 17.60
C ASP A 93 -18.62 21.54 18.49
N SER A 94 -18.99 20.26 18.58
CA SER A 94 -18.22 19.29 19.36
C SER A 94 -16.79 19.08 18.82
N SER A 95 -16.59 19.19 17.51
CA SER A 95 -15.26 19.12 16.89
C SER A 95 -14.41 20.35 17.19
N LEU A 96 -15.00 21.55 17.32
CA LEU A 96 -14.35 22.76 17.80
C LEU A 96 -14.05 22.66 19.30
N HIS A 97 -15.01 22.22 20.10
CA HIS A 97 -14.81 21.98 21.54
C HIS A 97 -13.64 21.03 21.80
N LEU A 98 -13.60 19.90 21.08
CA LEU A 98 -12.49 18.96 21.12
C LEU A 98 -11.15 19.63 20.80
N SER A 99 -11.13 20.53 19.80
CA SER A 99 -9.89 21.16 19.31
C SER A 99 -9.37 22.25 20.24
N PHE A 100 -10.23 23.01 20.91
CA PHE A 100 -9.84 24.21 21.66
C PHE A 100 -10.04 24.12 23.17
N GLU A 101 -10.93 23.23 23.65
CA GLU A 101 -11.35 23.20 25.06
C GLU A 101 -10.92 21.92 25.75
N VAL A 102 -10.87 20.80 25.03
CA VAL A 102 -10.39 19.52 25.59
C VAL A 102 -8.87 19.52 25.65
N ARG A 103 -8.32 19.30 26.85
CA ARG A 103 -6.88 19.24 27.05
C ARG A 103 -6.26 18.10 26.22
N GLY A 104 -5.38 18.46 25.28
CA GLY A 104 -4.76 17.52 24.36
C GLY A 104 -5.68 17.07 23.20
N GLY A 105 -6.91 17.59 23.10
CA GLY A 105 -7.88 17.17 22.10
C GLY A 105 -7.41 17.48 20.66
N LEU A 106 -6.87 18.67 20.41
CA LEU A 106 -6.28 19.01 19.12
C LEU A 106 -5.13 18.06 18.74
N PHE A 107 -4.24 17.77 19.69
CA PHE A 107 -3.13 16.83 19.45
C PHE A 107 -3.62 15.43 19.10
N MET A 108 -4.62 14.91 19.82
CA MET A 108 -5.19 13.58 19.55
C MET A 108 -5.91 13.55 18.20
N ARG A 109 -6.62 14.61 17.82
CA ARG A 109 -7.26 14.73 16.51
C ARG A 109 -6.22 14.76 15.37
N GLN A 110 -5.14 15.53 15.55
CA GLN A 110 -4.04 15.57 14.59
C GLN A 110 -3.30 14.23 14.50
N MET A 111 -3.04 13.57 15.65
CA MET A 111 -2.45 12.22 15.67
C MET A 111 -3.30 11.22 14.88
N HIS A 112 -4.63 11.27 15.05
CA HIS A 112 -5.56 10.41 14.33
C HIS A 112 -5.45 10.65 12.82
N HIS A 113 -5.49 11.90 12.38
CA HIS A 113 -5.42 12.25 10.96
C HIS A 113 -4.07 11.89 10.33
N TRP A 114 -2.93 12.22 11.00
CA TRP A 114 -1.60 11.83 10.51
C TRP A 114 -1.42 10.32 10.45
N ALA A 115 -1.96 9.59 11.43
CA ALA A 115 -1.95 8.12 11.40
C ALA A 115 -2.77 7.58 10.23
N ALA A 116 -3.91 8.21 9.87
CA ALA A 116 -4.71 7.81 8.71
C ALA A 116 -3.96 8.01 7.39
N LEU A 117 -3.28 9.16 7.22
CA LEU A 117 -2.45 9.41 6.03
C LEU A 117 -1.30 8.41 5.92
N LEU A 118 -0.62 8.11 7.03
CA LEU A 118 0.47 7.13 7.07
C LEU A 118 -0.04 5.70 6.82
N PHE A 119 -1.20 5.34 7.38
CA PHE A 119 -1.88 4.06 7.14
C PHE A 119 -2.11 3.83 5.65
N MET A 120 -2.74 4.79 4.97
CA MET A 120 -3.01 4.69 3.54
C MET A 120 -1.72 4.68 2.70
N ALA A 121 -0.75 5.54 3.02
CA ALA A 121 0.53 5.57 2.32
C ALA A 121 1.28 4.24 2.44
N SER A 122 1.33 3.67 3.64
CA SER A 122 2.01 2.40 3.87
C SER A 122 1.30 1.23 3.18
N ILE A 123 -0.04 1.20 3.11
CA ILE A 123 -0.78 0.21 2.33
C ILE A 123 -0.41 0.32 0.85
N VAL A 124 -0.43 1.52 0.26
CA VAL A 124 -0.10 1.71 -1.17
C VAL A 124 1.32 1.23 -1.47
N VAL A 125 2.31 1.62 -0.66
CA VAL A 125 3.70 1.19 -0.86
C VAL A 125 3.88 -0.30 -0.59
N HIS A 126 3.17 -0.86 0.41
CA HIS A 126 3.15 -2.31 0.68
C HIS A 126 2.56 -3.08 -0.52
N MET A 127 1.44 -2.66 -1.05
CA MET A 127 0.83 -3.26 -2.24
C MET A 127 1.75 -3.16 -3.45
N ALA A 128 2.38 -1.99 -3.68
CA ALA A 128 3.37 -1.82 -4.74
C ALA A 128 4.53 -2.81 -4.60
N ARG A 129 5.09 -2.94 -3.38
CA ARG A 129 6.16 -3.92 -3.11
C ARG A 129 5.70 -5.35 -3.40
N VAL A 130 4.52 -5.75 -2.94
CA VAL A 130 3.95 -7.09 -3.19
C VAL A 130 3.77 -7.31 -4.69
N PHE A 131 3.25 -6.33 -5.41
CA PHE A 131 3.02 -6.38 -6.84
C PHE A 131 4.33 -6.52 -7.64
N PHE A 132 5.27 -5.58 -7.49
CA PHE A 132 6.49 -5.56 -8.28
C PHE A 132 7.43 -6.74 -8.01
N THR A 133 7.34 -7.35 -6.84
CA THR A 133 8.15 -8.53 -6.50
C THR A 133 7.45 -9.87 -6.73
N GLY A 134 6.20 -9.85 -7.21
CA GLY A 134 5.41 -11.06 -7.43
C GLY A 134 5.11 -11.84 -6.14
N ALA A 135 5.06 -11.17 -4.99
CA ALA A 135 4.75 -11.82 -3.72
C ALA A 135 3.30 -12.33 -3.64
N PHE A 136 2.42 -11.84 -4.49
CA PHE A 136 1.02 -12.26 -4.62
C PHE A 136 0.85 -13.61 -5.32
N ARG A 137 1.89 -14.16 -6.00
CA ARG A 137 1.79 -15.42 -6.73
C ARG A 137 1.38 -16.57 -5.81
N LYS A 138 0.88 -17.65 -6.41
CA LYS A 138 0.42 -18.84 -5.68
C LYS A 138 1.40 -19.24 -4.55
N PRO A 139 0.91 -19.46 -3.33
CA PRO A 139 -0.48 -19.64 -2.89
C PRO A 139 -1.14 -18.38 -2.29
N ARG A 140 -0.70 -17.15 -2.65
CA ARG A 140 -1.06 -15.88 -1.97
C ARG A 140 -2.06 -15.02 -2.72
N GLU A 141 -2.69 -15.54 -3.77
CA GLU A 141 -3.66 -14.80 -4.59
C GLU A 141 -4.84 -14.29 -3.74
N ALA A 142 -5.39 -15.16 -2.87
CA ALA A 142 -6.46 -14.77 -1.97
C ALA A 142 -6.01 -13.70 -0.95
N ASN A 143 -4.77 -13.81 -0.44
CA ASN A 143 -4.22 -12.82 0.48
C ASN A 143 -4.00 -11.45 -0.18
N TRP A 144 -3.64 -11.43 -1.46
CA TRP A 144 -3.59 -10.22 -2.27
C TRP A 144 -4.99 -9.58 -2.43
N ALA A 145 -6.02 -10.38 -2.77
CA ALA A 145 -7.39 -9.89 -2.90
C ALA A 145 -7.91 -9.29 -1.58
N ILE A 146 -7.59 -9.90 -0.44
CA ILE A 146 -7.87 -9.33 0.89
C ILE A 146 -7.11 -8.00 1.07
N GLY A 147 -5.86 -7.90 0.62
CA GLY A 147 -5.10 -6.65 0.66
C GLY A 147 -5.76 -5.52 -0.14
N VAL A 148 -6.32 -5.82 -1.32
CA VAL A 148 -7.11 -4.84 -2.11
C VAL A 148 -8.40 -4.44 -1.37
N ALA A 149 -9.09 -5.40 -0.73
CA ALA A 149 -10.27 -5.11 0.08
C ALA A 149 -9.94 -4.25 1.31
N LEU A 150 -8.79 -4.50 1.96
CA LEU A 150 -8.28 -3.67 3.07
C LEU A 150 -7.99 -2.23 2.61
N PHE A 151 -7.40 -2.06 1.43
CA PHE A 151 -7.20 -0.72 0.84
C PHE A 151 -8.53 0.01 0.63
N LEU A 152 -9.54 -0.68 0.07
CA LEU A 152 -10.86 -0.11 -0.15
C LEU A 152 -11.57 0.26 1.16
N LEU A 153 -11.52 -0.61 2.17
CA LEU A 153 -12.05 -0.30 3.49
C LEU A 153 -11.31 0.86 4.16
N GLY A 154 -9.99 0.94 3.99
CA GLY A 154 -9.19 2.09 4.46
C GLY A 154 -9.61 3.40 3.78
N PHE A 155 -9.84 3.35 2.47
CA PHE A 155 -10.39 4.49 1.71
C PHE A 155 -11.75 4.93 2.25
N LEU A 156 -12.68 3.99 2.47
CA LEU A 156 -14.00 4.26 3.03
C LEU A 156 -13.92 4.77 4.48
N ALA A 157 -13.01 4.21 5.29
CA ALA A 157 -12.76 4.71 6.65
C ALA A 157 -12.29 6.16 6.63
N GLY A 158 -11.32 6.49 5.77
CA GLY A 158 -10.84 7.85 5.62
C GLY A 158 -11.93 8.81 5.17
N PHE A 159 -12.71 8.45 4.15
CA PHE A 159 -13.80 9.26 3.64
C PHE A 159 -14.89 9.52 4.70
N THR A 160 -15.33 8.46 5.39
CA THR A 160 -16.36 8.61 6.44
C THR A 160 -15.85 9.44 7.62
N GLY A 161 -14.59 9.22 8.07
CA GLY A 161 -14.01 9.97 9.18
C GLY A 161 -13.75 11.45 8.88
N TYR A 162 -13.27 11.72 7.67
CA TYR A 162 -13.06 13.07 7.16
C TYR A 162 -14.37 13.87 7.10
N SER A 163 -15.50 13.20 6.89
CA SER A 163 -16.81 13.83 6.78
C SER A 163 -17.45 14.19 8.13
N LEU A 164 -16.97 13.60 9.25
CA LEU A 164 -17.60 13.76 10.56
C LEU A 164 -17.65 15.20 11.09
N PRO A 165 -16.61 16.05 10.92
CA PRO A 165 -16.64 17.41 11.45
C PRO A 165 -17.69 18.31 10.86
N ASP A 166 -18.32 17.99 9.74
CA ASP A 166 -19.32 18.79 9.05
C ASP A 166 -18.85 20.22 8.73
N ASP A 167 -17.58 20.34 8.38
CA ASP A 167 -16.97 21.61 7.96
C ASP A 167 -17.12 21.84 6.45
N GLY A 168 -16.86 23.08 5.98
CA GLY A 168 -17.02 23.47 4.57
C GLY A 168 -16.26 22.60 3.57
N LEU A 169 -15.11 22.07 3.99
CA LEU A 169 -14.28 21.18 3.15
C LEU A 169 -14.93 19.79 3.05
N SER A 170 -15.26 19.17 4.17
CA SER A 170 -15.84 17.82 4.21
C SER A 170 -17.27 17.77 3.64
N GLY A 171 -18.08 18.79 3.89
CA GLY A 171 -19.44 18.89 3.34
C GLY A 171 -19.44 19.00 1.81
N THR A 172 -18.44 19.68 1.22
CA THR A 172 -18.24 19.68 -0.24
C THR A 172 -17.94 18.26 -0.75
N GLY A 173 -17.12 17.48 -0.03
CA GLY A 173 -16.89 16.08 -0.35
C GLY A 173 -18.15 15.22 -0.27
N LEU A 174 -19.02 15.46 0.72
CA LEU A 174 -20.33 14.79 0.83
C LEU A 174 -21.27 15.15 -0.33
N ARG A 175 -21.27 16.41 -0.79
CA ARG A 175 -22.03 16.83 -1.97
C ARG A 175 -21.59 16.05 -3.23
N ILE A 176 -20.29 15.91 -3.43
CA ILE A 176 -19.74 15.11 -4.55
C ILE A 176 -20.16 13.64 -4.40
N ALA A 177 -20.07 13.06 -3.19
CA ALA A 177 -20.48 11.69 -2.94
C ALA A 177 -22.00 11.47 -3.21
N SER A 178 -22.85 12.41 -2.82
CA SER A 178 -24.29 12.39 -3.17
C SER A 178 -24.49 12.38 -4.68
N ALA A 179 -23.80 13.27 -5.40
CA ALA A 179 -23.88 13.32 -6.87
C ALA A 179 -23.40 12.01 -7.53
N ILE A 180 -22.34 11.37 -6.97
CA ILE A 180 -21.85 10.06 -7.42
C ILE A 180 -22.95 9.00 -7.23
N MET A 181 -23.58 8.94 -6.06
CA MET A 181 -24.66 7.98 -5.79
C MET A 181 -25.85 8.21 -6.73
N LEU A 182 -26.26 9.45 -6.92
CA LEU A 182 -27.34 9.82 -7.84
C LEU A 182 -27.02 9.48 -9.30
N SER A 183 -25.74 9.41 -9.66
CA SER A 183 -25.30 9.05 -11.03
C SER A 183 -25.49 7.57 -11.36
N ILE A 184 -25.71 6.70 -10.36
CA ILE A 184 -25.91 5.26 -10.57
C ILE A 184 -27.24 5.03 -11.28
N PRO A 185 -27.24 4.41 -12.47
CA PRO A 185 -28.47 4.20 -13.21
C PRO A 185 -29.52 3.41 -12.41
N VAL A 186 -30.77 3.79 -12.52
CA VAL A 186 -31.96 3.16 -11.96
C VAL A 186 -32.06 3.25 -10.44
N VAL A 187 -30.98 2.91 -9.71
CA VAL A 187 -31.01 2.77 -8.24
C VAL A 187 -30.39 3.97 -7.49
N GLY A 188 -29.80 4.93 -8.21
CA GLY A 188 -29.02 6.02 -7.62
C GLY A 188 -29.79 6.86 -6.59
N THR A 189 -31.03 7.22 -6.86
CA THR A 189 -31.92 7.93 -5.93
C THR A 189 -32.16 7.13 -4.66
N TRP A 190 -32.42 5.82 -4.78
CA TRP A 190 -32.63 4.93 -3.64
C TRP A 190 -31.36 4.80 -2.78
N VAL A 191 -30.18 4.67 -3.44
CA VAL A 191 -28.88 4.60 -2.75
C VAL A 191 -28.62 5.90 -2.02
N SER A 192 -28.76 7.07 -2.67
CA SER A 192 -28.53 8.37 -2.06
C SER A 192 -29.50 8.61 -0.89
N ALA A 193 -30.80 8.43 -1.09
CA ALA A 193 -31.80 8.58 -0.03
C ALA A 193 -31.57 7.62 1.14
N SER A 194 -31.16 6.39 0.86
CA SER A 194 -30.81 5.41 1.90
C SER A 194 -29.60 5.85 2.73
N VAL A 195 -28.56 6.40 2.12
CA VAL A 195 -27.34 6.84 2.80
C VAL A 195 -27.57 8.13 3.56
N PHE A 196 -28.15 9.15 2.92
CA PHE A 196 -28.35 10.48 3.50
C PHE A 196 -29.58 10.58 4.42
N GLY A 197 -30.53 9.63 4.30
CA GLY A 197 -31.78 9.66 5.07
C GLY A 197 -32.83 10.57 4.47
N GLY A 198 -32.75 10.86 3.18
CA GLY A 198 -33.61 11.77 2.42
C GLY A 198 -32.83 12.50 1.34
N GLU A 199 -33.31 13.72 1.00
CA GLU A 199 -32.58 14.59 0.08
C GLU A 199 -31.33 15.17 0.74
N PHE A 200 -30.31 15.44 -0.09
CA PHE A 200 -29.05 16.05 0.38
C PHE A 200 -29.31 17.51 0.89
N PRO A 201 -28.72 17.94 2.02
CA PRO A 201 -27.64 17.27 2.81
C PRO A 201 -28.10 16.14 3.74
N GLY A 202 -29.40 16.07 4.07
CA GLY A 202 -29.95 15.06 4.97
C GLY A 202 -29.55 15.25 6.44
N GLU A 203 -30.46 14.91 7.37
CA GLU A 203 -30.20 15.07 8.81
C GLU A 203 -29.50 13.86 9.43
N LEU A 204 -29.50 12.71 8.73
CA LEU A 204 -29.04 11.44 9.30
C LEU A 204 -27.61 11.05 8.88
N ILE A 205 -27.02 11.77 7.93
CA ILE A 205 -25.77 11.35 7.29
C ILE A 205 -24.60 11.26 8.27
N ILE A 206 -24.42 12.26 9.14
CA ILE A 206 -23.30 12.28 10.09
C ILE A 206 -23.44 11.17 11.13
N GLY A 207 -24.65 10.95 11.66
CA GLY A 207 -24.90 9.83 12.58
C GLY A 207 -24.63 8.47 11.94
N ARG A 208 -25.02 8.26 10.68
CA ARG A 208 -24.74 7.03 9.94
C ARG A 208 -23.26 6.84 9.64
N PHE A 209 -22.59 7.91 9.23
CA PHE A 209 -21.14 7.86 8.99
C PHE A 209 -20.36 7.64 10.28
N TYR A 210 -20.83 8.18 11.40
CA TYR A 210 -20.23 7.90 12.70
C TYR A 210 -20.25 6.40 13.02
N ILE A 211 -21.40 5.74 12.94
CA ILE A 211 -21.50 4.30 13.17
C ILE A 211 -20.66 3.51 12.15
N ALA A 212 -20.66 3.89 10.88
CA ALA A 212 -19.83 3.27 9.87
C ALA A 212 -18.34 3.41 10.19
N HIS A 213 -17.90 4.61 10.59
CA HIS A 213 -16.51 4.96 10.85
C HIS A 213 -15.96 4.36 12.15
N VAL A 214 -16.74 4.34 13.23
CA VAL A 214 -16.24 3.89 14.54
C VAL A 214 -16.44 2.40 14.77
N LEU A 215 -17.39 1.75 14.08
CA LEU A 215 -17.76 0.37 14.34
C LEU A 215 -17.64 -0.52 13.10
N LEU A 216 -18.43 -0.25 12.05
CA LEU A 216 -18.58 -1.19 10.94
C LEU A 216 -17.30 -1.35 10.13
N ILE A 217 -16.69 -0.25 9.72
CA ILE A 217 -15.48 -0.28 8.88
C ILE A 217 -14.26 -0.72 9.69
N PRO A 218 -13.96 -0.19 10.90
CA PRO A 218 -12.87 -0.70 11.72
C PRO A 218 -13.06 -2.16 12.13
N GLY A 219 -14.28 -2.60 12.40
CA GLY A 219 -14.58 -4.01 12.65
C GLY A 219 -14.26 -4.89 11.44
N GLY A 220 -14.64 -4.46 10.24
CA GLY A 220 -14.29 -5.11 8.98
C GLY A 220 -12.78 -5.14 8.73
N LEU A 221 -12.09 -4.01 8.95
CA LEU A 221 -10.63 -3.93 8.86
C LEU A 221 -9.96 -4.90 9.84
N LEU A 222 -10.37 -4.91 11.11
CA LEU A 222 -9.81 -5.81 12.12
C LEU A 222 -10.00 -7.28 11.74
N ALA A 223 -11.20 -7.64 11.26
CA ALA A 223 -11.49 -9.00 10.81
C ALA A 223 -10.61 -9.40 9.61
N LEU A 224 -10.53 -8.56 8.58
CA LEU A 224 -9.73 -8.84 7.39
C LEU A 224 -8.22 -8.80 7.67
N ILE A 225 -7.72 -7.90 8.52
CA ILE A 225 -6.32 -7.89 8.97
C ILE A 225 -5.99 -9.21 9.67
N SER A 226 -6.87 -9.69 10.55
CA SER A 226 -6.69 -10.96 11.25
C SER A 226 -6.58 -12.15 10.28
N VAL A 227 -7.45 -12.21 9.28
CA VAL A 227 -7.39 -13.23 8.22
C VAL A 227 -6.13 -13.06 7.37
N HIS A 228 -5.78 -11.84 6.97
CA HIS A 228 -4.59 -11.51 6.17
C HIS A 228 -3.31 -12.00 6.84
N LEU A 229 -3.12 -11.66 8.13
CA LEU A 229 -1.99 -12.12 8.92
C LEU A 229 -2.03 -13.64 9.15
N GLY A 230 -3.20 -14.20 9.44
CA GLY A 230 -3.38 -15.65 9.58
C GLY A 230 -2.94 -16.42 8.33
N LEU A 231 -3.24 -15.89 7.13
CA LEU A 231 -2.79 -16.46 5.87
C LEU A 231 -1.27 -16.35 5.70
N VAL A 232 -0.63 -15.24 6.09
CA VAL A 232 0.84 -15.11 6.09
C VAL A 232 1.47 -16.17 7.00
N PHE A 233 0.91 -16.39 8.19
CA PHE A 233 1.37 -17.45 9.09
C PHE A 233 1.23 -18.85 8.50
N LYS A 234 0.10 -19.15 7.86
CA LYS A 234 -0.20 -20.47 7.26
C LYS A 234 0.62 -20.72 6.00
N GLN A 235 0.70 -19.72 5.10
CA GLN A 235 1.29 -19.86 3.76
C GLN A 235 2.81 -19.65 3.74
N LYS A 236 3.44 -19.36 4.87
CA LYS A 236 4.83 -18.91 5.04
C LYS A 236 5.08 -17.52 4.42
N HIS A 237 6.03 -16.80 4.95
CA HIS A 237 6.43 -15.50 4.42
C HIS A 237 7.28 -15.65 3.15
N THR A 238 7.13 -14.75 2.18
CA THR A 238 8.03 -14.68 1.01
C THR A 238 9.41 -14.18 1.42
N GLN A 239 10.45 -14.58 0.69
CA GLN A 239 11.84 -14.18 0.94
C GLN A 239 12.57 -13.87 -0.36
N TRP A 240 13.59 -13.02 -0.27
CA TRP A 240 14.49 -12.78 -1.40
C TRP A 240 15.36 -14.01 -1.65
N PRO A 241 15.67 -14.32 -2.92
CA PRO A 241 16.65 -15.36 -3.25
C PRO A 241 18.00 -15.08 -2.59
N GLY A 242 18.70 -16.14 -2.21
CA GLY A 242 20.01 -16.08 -1.56
C GLY A 242 20.43 -17.42 -0.98
N PRO A 243 21.59 -17.51 -0.33
CA PRO A 243 22.10 -18.75 0.23
C PRO A 243 21.08 -19.45 1.13
N MET A 244 20.93 -20.76 0.99
CA MET A 244 20.00 -21.63 1.73
C MET A 244 18.50 -21.29 1.61
N ARG A 245 18.10 -20.32 0.79
CA ARG A 245 16.71 -19.90 0.61
C ARG A 245 16.10 -20.61 -0.60
N THR A 246 15.02 -21.34 -0.36
CA THR A 246 14.30 -22.11 -1.38
C THR A 246 12.80 -21.76 -1.36
N ASN A 247 12.02 -22.35 -2.27
CA ASN A 247 10.57 -22.24 -2.24
C ASN A 247 9.92 -23.07 -1.10
N ASP A 248 10.69 -23.93 -0.41
CA ASP A 248 10.16 -24.85 0.60
C ASP A 248 10.47 -24.43 2.04
N ASN A 249 11.41 -23.51 2.23
CA ASN A 249 11.84 -23.03 3.55
C ASN A 249 11.66 -21.53 3.74
N VAL A 250 11.91 -21.06 4.97
CA VAL A 250 12.05 -19.64 5.32
C VAL A 250 13.32 -19.47 6.14
N VAL A 251 14.19 -18.56 5.71
CA VAL A 251 15.44 -18.21 6.41
C VAL A 251 15.30 -16.81 7.00
N GLY A 252 15.49 -16.67 8.31
CA GLY A 252 15.32 -15.40 9.01
C GLY A 252 15.44 -15.57 10.53
N GLU A 253 14.74 -14.74 11.27
CA GLU A 253 14.72 -14.72 12.73
C GLU A 253 13.46 -15.35 13.32
N ARG A 254 13.58 -15.95 14.51
CA ARG A 254 12.42 -16.46 15.24
C ARG A 254 11.56 -15.33 15.75
N MET A 255 10.23 -15.56 15.77
CA MET A 255 9.25 -14.61 16.30
C MET A 255 9.65 -14.14 17.70
N PHE A 256 9.90 -15.05 18.62
CA PHE A 256 10.30 -14.71 19.98
C PHE A 256 11.71 -15.20 20.32
N PRO A 257 12.53 -14.39 21.02
CA PRO A 257 12.26 -13.02 21.47
C PRO A 257 12.67 -11.93 20.46
N ARG A 258 13.61 -12.21 19.54
CA ARG A 258 14.29 -11.18 18.75
C ARG A 258 13.37 -10.40 17.82
N TYR A 259 12.55 -11.09 17.02
CA TYR A 259 11.65 -10.43 16.09
C TYR A 259 10.61 -9.59 16.84
N ALA A 260 10.01 -10.14 17.91
CA ALA A 260 9.05 -9.42 18.74
C ALA A 260 9.63 -8.13 19.37
N LEU A 261 10.88 -8.17 19.86
CA LEU A 261 11.55 -6.98 20.41
C LEU A 261 11.83 -5.93 19.32
N LYS A 262 12.28 -6.35 18.12
CA LYS A 262 12.44 -5.45 16.97
C LYS A 262 11.12 -4.78 16.61
N GLN A 263 10.02 -5.56 16.58
CA GLN A 263 8.69 -5.06 16.27
C GLN A 263 8.18 -4.07 17.32
N GLY A 264 8.40 -4.33 18.61
CA GLY A 264 8.06 -3.39 19.68
C GLY A 264 8.81 -2.07 19.54
N GLY A 265 10.13 -2.11 19.29
CA GLY A 265 10.93 -0.91 19.03
C GLY A 265 10.46 -0.15 17.77
N TYR A 266 10.10 -0.88 16.72
CA TYR A 266 9.62 -0.30 15.48
C TYR A 266 8.24 0.37 15.66
N PHE A 267 7.33 -0.27 16.42
CA PHE A 267 6.05 0.34 16.82
C PHE A 267 6.26 1.68 17.54
N MET A 268 7.18 1.71 18.52
CA MET A 268 7.49 2.96 19.24
C MET A 268 8.06 4.04 18.30
N THR A 269 8.85 3.65 17.31
CA THR A 269 9.37 4.59 16.30
C THR A 269 8.23 5.17 15.46
N VAL A 270 7.32 4.33 14.93
CA VAL A 270 6.15 4.79 14.15
C VAL A 270 5.27 5.69 15.00
N PHE A 271 4.98 5.30 16.25
CA PHE A 271 4.21 6.10 17.19
C PHE A 271 4.86 7.46 17.45
N GLY A 272 6.17 7.48 17.72
CA GLY A 272 6.93 8.71 17.93
C GLY A 272 6.93 9.65 16.72
N VAL A 273 7.07 9.10 15.50
CA VAL A 273 6.99 9.90 14.26
C VAL A 273 5.61 10.52 14.10
N VAL A 274 4.52 9.74 14.27
CA VAL A 274 3.14 10.26 14.19
C VAL A 274 2.89 11.32 15.25
N ALA A 275 3.37 11.12 16.48
CA ALA A 275 3.25 12.10 17.57
C ALA A 275 4.01 13.39 17.27
N LEU A 276 5.22 13.30 16.71
CA LEU A 276 5.99 14.47 16.28
C LEU A 276 5.29 15.24 15.15
N MET A 277 4.77 14.52 14.16
CA MET A 277 3.99 15.15 13.08
C MET A 277 2.75 15.85 13.62
N ALA A 278 2.03 15.22 14.54
CA ALA A 278 0.85 15.81 15.18
C ALA A 278 1.17 17.04 16.02
N GLY A 279 2.33 17.08 16.66
CA GLY A 279 2.76 18.22 17.48
C GLY A 279 3.35 19.38 16.68
N LEU A 280 3.99 19.10 15.53
CA LEU A 280 4.75 20.11 14.77
C LEU A 280 3.99 20.60 13.52
N PHE A 281 3.16 19.77 12.91
CA PHE A 281 2.50 20.07 11.65
C PHE A 281 0.98 20.01 11.80
N GLN A 282 0.36 21.19 11.70
CA GLN A 282 -1.09 21.29 11.70
C GLN A 282 -1.67 20.63 10.44
N ILE A 283 -2.74 19.85 10.63
CA ILE A 283 -3.47 19.22 9.55
C ILE A 283 -4.98 19.44 9.74
N ASN A 284 -5.69 19.68 8.65
CA ASN A 284 -7.14 19.85 8.58
C ASN A 284 -7.69 20.82 9.66
N PRO A 285 -7.36 22.11 9.59
CA PRO A 285 -7.84 23.12 10.54
C PRO A 285 -9.30 23.48 10.24
N ILE A 286 -10.25 22.67 10.71
CA ILE A 286 -11.70 22.79 10.41
C ILE A 286 -12.28 24.18 10.68
N TRP A 287 -11.73 24.90 11.68
CA TRP A 287 -12.15 26.26 12.00
C TRP A 287 -11.83 27.29 10.91
N LEU A 288 -10.86 27.02 10.03
CA LEU A 288 -10.55 27.87 8.89
C LEU A 288 -11.47 27.63 7.70
N PHE A 289 -12.05 26.44 7.61
CA PHE A 289 -13.00 26.10 6.55
C PHE A 289 -14.43 26.55 6.88
N GLY A 290 -14.72 26.80 8.16
CA GLY A 290 -16.07 27.15 8.64
C GLY A 290 -17.04 25.96 8.63
N PRO A 291 -18.25 26.14 9.18
CA PRO A 291 -19.30 25.13 9.10
C PRO A 291 -19.78 24.95 7.65
N TYR A 292 -20.17 23.73 7.30
CA TYR A 292 -20.73 23.46 5.99
C TYR A 292 -22.07 24.14 5.80
N ARG A 293 -22.27 24.79 4.65
CA ARG A 293 -23.53 25.36 4.22
C ARG A 293 -23.86 24.92 2.80
N ALA A 294 -24.99 24.24 2.63
CA ALA A 294 -25.40 23.71 1.33
C ALA A 294 -25.64 24.77 0.26
N SER A 295 -25.93 26.01 0.66
CA SER A 295 -26.10 27.17 -0.22
C SER A 295 -24.79 27.78 -0.72
N GLU A 296 -23.64 27.43 -0.09
CA GLU A 296 -22.35 28.00 -0.44
C GLU A 296 -21.56 27.05 -1.34
N VAL A 297 -20.73 27.61 -2.23
CA VAL A 297 -19.79 26.87 -3.06
C VAL A 297 -18.38 27.22 -2.59
N SER A 298 -17.63 26.21 -2.17
CA SER A 298 -16.23 26.38 -1.83
C SER A 298 -15.33 25.99 -3.01
N SER A 299 -14.33 26.81 -3.31
CA SER A 299 -13.22 26.50 -4.20
C SER A 299 -12.02 26.02 -3.38
N ALA A 300 -11.04 25.38 -4.02
CA ALA A 300 -9.83 24.83 -3.39
C ALA A 300 -10.12 23.83 -2.26
N SER A 301 -11.19 23.06 -2.42
CA SER A 301 -11.61 22.01 -1.48
C SER A 301 -11.06 20.66 -1.95
N GLN A 302 -9.79 20.37 -1.61
CA GLN A 302 -9.18 19.09 -1.95
C GLN A 302 -9.37 18.11 -0.79
N PRO A 303 -9.83 16.89 -1.08
CA PRO A 303 -9.83 15.81 -0.10
C PRO A 303 -8.40 15.36 0.19
N ASP A 304 -8.24 14.51 1.19
CA ASP A 304 -6.96 13.85 1.47
C ASP A 304 -6.40 13.16 0.22
N TRP A 305 -5.07 13.12 0.10
CA TRP A 305 -4.34 12.68 -1.10
C TRP A 305 -4.78 11.32 -1.63
N TYR A 306 -5.20 10.38 -0.76
CA TYR A 306 -5.63 9.03 -1.17
C TYR A 306 -7.07 9.00 -1.75
N VAL A 307 -7.84 10.08 -1.59
CA VAL A 307 -9.14 10.29 -2.22
C VAL A 307 -9.01 11.18 -3.47
N MET A 308 -7.99 12.04 -3.50
CA MET A 308 -7.80 13.09 -4.51
C MET A 308 -7.75 12.55 -5.96
N PHE A 309 -7.29 11.32 -6.18
CA PHE A 309 -7.30 10.71 -7.53
C PHE A 309 -8.73 10.54 -8.07
N MET A 310 -9.69 10.26 -7.20
CA MET A 310 -11.11 10.15 -7.60
C MET A 310 -11.68 11.52 -7.98
N ASP A 311 -11.41 12.54 -7.18
CA ASP A 311 -11.77 13.92 -7.49
C ASP A 311 -11.17 14.35 -8.84
N GLY A 312 -9.88 14.01 -9.08
CA GLY A 312 -9.23 14.28 -10.34
C GLY A 312 -9.89 13.59 -11.54
N LEU A 313 -10.26 12.33 -11.42
CA LEU A 313 -10.97 11.62 -12.48
C LEU A 313 -12.34 12.27 -12.79
N VAL A 314 -13.05 12.73 -11.76
CA VAL A 314 -14.30 13.44 -11.91
C VAL A 314 -14.09 14.79 -12.63
N ARG A 315 -13.09 15.58 -12.24
CA ARG A 315 -12.74 16.88 -12.86
C ARG A 315 -12.29 16.74 -14.31
N LEU A 316 -11.62 15.65 -14.65
CA LEU A 316 -11.14 15.39 -16.01
C LEU A 316 -12.22 14.85 -16.93
N MET A 317 -13.32 14.30 -16.40
CA MET A 317 -14.34 13.68 -17.22
C MET A 317 -14.96 14.69 -18.20
N PRO A 318 -14.99 14.42 -19.53
CA PRO A 318 -15.74 15.23 -20.47
C PRO A 318 -17.23 15.12 -20.22
N ALA A 319 -18.00 16.05 -20.75
CA ALA A 319 -19.46 16.08 -20.62
C ALA A 319 -20.15 15.00 -21.47
N TRP A 320 -19.71 13.74 -21.35
CA TRP A 320 -20.27 12.60 -22.10
C TRP A 320 -21.47 12.04 -21.36
N GLN A 321 -22.61 12.59 -21.72
CA GLN A 321 -23.90 12.12 -21.25
C GLN A 321 -24.48 11.13 -22.27
N ILE A 322 -25.01 10.01 -21.80
CA ILE A 322 -25.75 9.06 -22.63
C ILE A 322 -27.22 9.21 -22.30
N THR A 323 -28.04 9.60 -23.27
CA THR A 323 -29.48 9.65 -23.13
C THR A 323 -30.10 8.44 -23.80
N LEU A 324 -30.82 7.63 -23.02
CA LEU A 324 -31.53 6.45 -23.49
C LEU A 324 -32.99 6.85 -23.84
N PRO A 325 -33.58 6.27 -24.90
CA PRO A 325 -34.97 6.55 -25.28
C PRO A 325 -35.95 5.74 -24.39
N ILE A 326 -35.90 5.98 -23.08
CA ILE A 326 -36.78 5.33 -22.08
C ILE A 326 -37.59 6.42 -21.38
N GLY A 327 -38.91 6.37 -21.42
CA GLY A 327 -39.78 7.41 -20.92
C GLY A 327 -39.54 8.76 -21.64
N ASP A 328 -39.44 9.83 -20.88
CA ASP A 328 -39.13 11.20 -21.38
C ASP A 328 -37.64 11.42 -21.69
N GLY A 329 -36.86 10.33 -21.75
CA GLY A 329 -35.41 10.36 -21.96
C GLY A 329 -34.62 10.15 -20.67
N TYR A 330 -34.16 8.92 -20.41
CA TYR A 330 -33.33 8.60 -19.26
C TYR A 330 -31.86 8.93 -19.53
N SER A 331 -31.27 9.78 -18.71
CA SER A 331 -29.86 10.22 -18.88
C SER A 331 -28.92 9.59 -17.87
N ILE A 332 -27.81 9.00 -18.39
CA ILE A 332 -26.66 8.57 -17.59
C ILE A 332 -25.66 9.72 -17.57
N PRO A 333 -25.43 10.38 -16.42
CA PRO A 333 -24.56 11.54 -16.35
C PRO A 333 -23.09 11.18 -16.49
N PRO A 334 -22.22 12.12 -16.92
CA PRO A 334 -20.78 11.89 -17.08
C PRO A 334 -20.09 11.36 -15.84
N LEU A 335 -20.54 11.76 -14.66
CA LEU A 335 -19.98 11.40 -13.36
C LEU A 335 -20.02 9.87 -13.09
N PHE A 336 -20.97 9.16 -13.67
CA PHE A 336 -21.10 7.70 -13.56
C PHE A 336 -19.82 6.97 -14.01
N TRP A 337 -19.20 7.42 -15.10
CA TRP A 337 -18.07 6.71 -15.70
C TRP A 337 -16.83 6.70 -14.82
N PRO A 338 -16.28 7.84 -14.35
CA PRO A 338 -15.10 7.83 -13.50
C PRO A 338 -15.39 7.30 -12.10
N ALA A 339 -16.52 7.68 -11.50
CA ALA A 339 -16.76 7.44 -10.09
C ALA A 339 -17.34 6.05 -9.79
N VAL A 340 -18.15 5.49 -10.67
CA VAL A 340 -18.76 4.16 -10.46
C VAL A 340 -18.02 3.10 -11.27
N VAL A 341 -17.92 3.26 -12.59
CA VAL A 341 -17.27 2.29 -13.46
C VAL A 341 -15.75 2.31 -13.23
N GLY A 342 -15.15 3.49 -13.12
CA GLY A 342 -13.71 3.65 -12.87
C GLY A 342 -13.30 3.05 -11.52
N LEU A 343 -13.99 3.36 -10.44
CA LEU A 343 -13.70 2.79 -9.11
C LEU A 343 -13.92 1.28 -9.08
N GLY A 344 -15.00 0.79 -9.73
CA GLY A 344 -15.24 -0.64 -9.89
C GLY A 344 -14.09 -1.34 -10.61
N ALA A 345 -13.60 -0.77 -11.71
CA ALA A 345 -12.45 -1.29 -12.45
C ALA A 345 -11.16 -1.25 -11.62
N LEU A 346 -10.89 -0.13 -10.93
CA LEU A 346 -9.72 0.03 -10.04
C LEU A 346 -9.73 -0.93 -8.83
N THR A 347 -10.87 -1.51 -8.52
CA THR A 347 -11.00 -2.53 -7.48
C THR A 347 -10.89 -3.94 -8.06
N THR A 348 -11.68 -4.25 -9.10
CA THR A 348 -11.80 -5.61 -9.64
C THR A 348 -10.57 -6.04 -10.42
N VAL A 349 -9.95 -5.14 -11.21
CA VAL A 349 -8.77 -5.48 -12.02
C VAL A 349 -7.56 -5.85 -11.13
N PRO A 350 -7.17 -5.07 -10.10
CA PRO A 350 -6.11 -5.50 -9.19
C PRO A 350 -6.43 -6.80 -8.45
N MET A 351 -7.67 -7.02 -8.01
CA MET A 351 -8.07 -8.29 -7.38
C MET A 351 -7.89 -9.48 -8.31
N ALA A 352 -8.25 -9.33 -9.58
CA ALA A 352 -8.15 -10.39 -10.58
C ALA A 352 -6.73 -10.61 -11.12
N TYR A 353 -5.83 -9.63 -10.97
CA TYR A 353 -4.52 -9.63 -11.60
C TYR A 353 -3.69 -10.91 -11.37
N PRO A 354 -3.57 -11.46 -10.14
CA PRO A 354 -2.81 -12.70 -9.91
C PRO A 354 -3.29 -13.86 -10.75
N PHE A 355 -4.59 -13.99 -10.90
CA PHE A 355 -5.21 -15.07 -11.67
C PHE A 355 -5.03 -14.86 -13.18
N MET A 356 -5.06 -13.61 -13.65
CA MET A 356 -4.81 -13.25 -15.04
C MET A 356 -3.36 -13.55 -15.42
N GLU A 357 -2.39 -13.13 -14.58
CA GLU A 357 -0.97 -13.38 -14.80
C GLU A 357 -0.66 -14.87 -14.79
N ALA A 358 -1.15 -15.62 -13.79
CA ALA A 358 -0.94 -17.07 -13.69
C ALA A 358 -1.49 -17.84 -14.91
N ARG A 359 -2.67 -17.44 -15.42
CA ARG A 359 -3.25 -18.01 -16.65
C ARG A 359 -2.40 -17.71 -17.87
N ARG A 360 -1.95 -16.45 -18.03
CA ARG A 360 -1.15 -16.01 -19.17
C ARG A 360 0.20 -16.73 -19.23
N LEU A 361 0.88 -16.82 -18.07
CA LEU A 361 2.18 -17.48 -17.95
C LEU A 361 2.06 -19.02 -17.82
N LYS A 362 0.84 -19.56 -17.76
CA LYS A 362 0.58 -20.99 -17.48
C LYS A 362 1.25 -21.49 -16.21
N ASP A 363 1.45 -20.57 -15.24
CA ASP A 363 2.15 -20.85 -14.00
C ASP A 363 1.23 -21.58 -13.00
N LYS A 364 1.60 -22.79 -12.64
CA LYS A 364 0.89 -23.64 -11.65
C LYS A 364 1.70 -23.85 -10.37
N GLY A 365 2.95 -23.37 -10.34
CA GLY A 365 3.88 -23.56 -9.24
C GLY A 365 3.54 -22.76 -7.98
N SER A 366 4.07 -23.18 -6.84
CA SER A 366 4.05 -22.39 -5.61
C SER A 366 5.35 -21.60 -5.48
N HIS A 367 5.24 -20.32 -5.12
CA HIS A 367 6.36 -19.41 -5.09
C HIS A 367 6.54 -18.78 -3.71
N HIS A 368 7.66 -19.06 -3.04
CA HIS A 368 8.08 -18.41 -1.81
C HIS A 368 9.25 -17.44 -2.03
N LEU A 369 9.99 -17.64 -3.12
CA LEU A 369 11.03 -16.70 -3.55
C LEU A 369 10.43 -15.53 -4.33
N LEU A 370 10.87 -14.33 -3.97
CA LEU A 370 10.53 -13.09 -4.65
C LEU A 370 11.28 -13.00 -5.99
N GLN A 371 10.69 -12.29 -6.93
CA GLN A 371 11.34 -11.93 -8.19
C GLN A 371 11.89 -10.50 -8.11
N ARG A 372 13.02 -10.25 -8.75
CA ARG A 372 13.45 -8.88 -8.99
C ARG A 372 12.51 -8.25 -10.03
N PRO A 373 12.12 -6.96 -9.89
CA PRO A 373 11.24 -6.32 -10.86
C PRO A 373 11.71 -6.49 -12.31
N ARG A 374 13.01 -6.34 -12.58
CA ARG A 374 13.58 -6.50 -13.93
C ARG A 374 13.35 -7.87 -14.57
N ASP A 375 13.10 -8.91 -13.75
CA ASP A 375 12.88 -10.28 -14.21
C ASP A 375 11.41 -10.55 -14.59
N ALA A 376 10.53 -9.56 -14.42
CA ALA A 376 9.13 -9.58 -14.84
C ALA A 376 8.75 -8.26 -15.54
N PRO A 377 9.31 -7.98 -16.75
CA PRO A 377 9.17 -6.69 -17.43
C PRO A 377 7.72 -6.26 -17.66
N GLU A 378 6.85 -7.19 -18.07
CA GLU A 378 5.44 -6.88 -18.31
C GLU A 378 4.70 -6.48 -17.04
N ARG A 379 4.93 -7.19 -15.92
CA ARG A 379 4.38 -6.80 -14.62
C ARG A 379 4.84 -5.41 -14.21
N VAL A 380 6.12 -5.11 -14.41
CA VAL A 380 6.67 -3.78 -14.13
C VAL A 380 6.04 -2.73 -15.02
N GLY A 381 5.84 -3.02 -16.30
CA GLY A 381 5.14 -2.15 -17.25
C GLY A 381 3.71 -1.84 -16.77
N VAL A 382 2.93 -2.87 -16.43
CA VAL A 382 1.55 -2.71 -15.90
C VAL A 382 1.55 -1.88 -14.61
N GLY A 383 2.48 -2.15 -13.69
CA GLY A 383 2.61 -1.38 -12.45
C GLY A 383 2.96 0.09 -12.71
N ALA A 384 3.91 0.35 -13.61
CA ALA A 384 4.30 1.71 -13.98
C ALA A 384 3.13 2.48 -14.63
N MET A 385 2.38 1.81 -15.51
CA MET A 385 1.16 2.36 -16.12
C MET A 385 0.12 2.73 -15.06
N ALA A 386 -0.17 1.82 -14.11
CA ALA A 386 -1.14 2.05 -13.05
C ALA A 386 -0.72 3.18 -12.10
N PHE A 387 0.55 3.23 -11.71
CA PHE A 387 1.07 4.33 -10.88
C PHE A 387 1.05 5.67 -11.60
N THR A 388 1.40 5.71 -12.88
CA THR A 388 1.34 6.95 -13.67
C THR A 388 -0.10 7.44 -13.82
N PHE A 389 -1.05 6.54 -14.08
CA PHE A 389 -2.48 6.86 -14.09
C PHE A 389 -2.92 7.47 -12.76
N PHE A 390 -2.57 6.83 -11.63
CA PHE A 390 -2.91 7.30 -10.30
C PHE A 390 -2.31 8.69 -10.00
N ILE A 391 -1.02 8.91 -10.36
CA ILE A 391 -0.34 10.20 -10.16
C ILE A 391 -1.01 11.30 -10.97
N VAL A 392 -1.30 11.07 -12.26
CA VAL A 392 -1.96 12.07 -13.11
C VAL A 392 -3.35 12.39 -12.59
N ALA A 393 -4.12 11.38 -12.20
CA ALA A 393 -5.44 11.58 -11.61
C ALA A 393 -5.35 12.38 -10.30
N THR A 394 -4.42 12.04 -9.40
CA THR A 394 -4.22 12.76 -8.13
C THR A 394 -3.82 14.22 -8.36
N LEU A 395 -2.87 14.50 -9.24
CA LEU A 395 -2.49 15.89 -9.57
C LEU A 395 -3.65 16.67 -10.18
N SER A 396 -4.51 16.00 -10.94
CA SER A 396 -5.70 16.64 -11.53
C SER A 396 -6.78 16.94 -10.50
N GLY A 397 -6.81 16.26 -9.35
CA GLY A 397 -7.67 16.60 -8.22
C GLY A 397 -7.29 17.93 -7.55
N GLY A 398 -6.02 18.36 -7.67
CA GLY A 398 -5.54 19.65 -7.21
C GLY A 398 -5.36 20.70 -8.33
N ASN A 399 -5.98 20.52 -9.50
CA ASN A 399 -5.74 21.36 -10.66
C ASN A 399 -6.10 22.83 -10.46
N ASP A 400 -7.11 23.14 -9.66
CA ASP A 400 -7.51 24.51 -9.29
C ASP A 400 -6.45 25.19 -8.39
N VAL A 401 -5.91 24.48 -7.40
CA VAL A 401 -4.83 25.00 -6.56
C VAL A 401 -3.55 25.21 -7.37
N ILE A 402 -3.21 24.26 -8.24
CA ILE A 402 -2.05 24.39 -9.12
C ILE A 402 -2.23 25.58 -10.09
N ALA A 403 -3.42 25.70 -10.69
CA ALA A 403 -3.75 26.79 -11.58
C ALA A 403 -3.60 28.17 -10.91
N ASP A 404 -4.13 28.30 -9.69
CA ASP A 404 -4.04 29.53 -8.89
C ASP A 404 -2.57 29.86 -8.55
N LYS A 405 -1.81 28.91 -8.00
CA LYS A 405 -0.43 29.11 -7.55
C LYS A 405 0.55 29.43 -8.68
N PHE A 406 0.34 28.85 -9.85
CA PHE A 406 1.23 29.04 -11.00
C PHE A 406 0.65 30.02 -12.04
N HIS A 407 -0.51 30.64 -11.77
CA HIS A 407 -1.20 31.57 -12.67
C HIS A 407 -1.47 30.96 -14.07
N ILE A 408 -1.85 29.68 -14.10
CA ILE A 408 -2.20 28.94 -15.31
C ILE A 408 -3.72 28.86 -15.39
N SER A 409 -4.30 28.92 -16.59
CA SER A 409 -5.76 28.78 -16.71
C SER A 409 -6.22 27.38 -16.28
N LEU A 410 -7.31 27.28 -15.55
CA LEU A 410 -7.91 26.01 -15.12
C LEU A 410 -8.24 25.11 -16.32
N ASN A 411 -8.67 25.70 -17.44
CA ASN A 411 -8.93 24.95 -18.67
C ASN A 411 -7.65 24.32 -19.23
N ALA A 412 -6.51 25.03 -19.22
CA ALA A 412 -5.23 24.47 -19.64
C ALA A 412 -4.80 23.30 -18.76
N MET A 413 -4.97 23.42 -17.42
CA MET A 413 -4.69 22.32 -16.48
C MET A 413 -5.60 21.12 -16.72
N THR A 414 -6.88 21.33 -16.99
CA THR A 414 -7.82 20.24 -17.31
C THR A 414 -7.42 19.51 -18.59
N TRP A 415 -7.05 20.24 -19.67
CA TRP A 415 -6.58 19.61 -20.90
C TRP A 415 -5.23 18.91 -20.72
N ALA A 416 -4.30 19.49 -19.97
CA ALA A 416 -3.04 18.83 -19.63
C ALA A 416 -3.28 17.49 -18.88
N GLY A 417 -4.22 17.49 -17.92
CA GLY A 417 -4.62 16.28 -17.22
C GLY A 417 -5.27 15.24 -18.14
N ARG A 418 -6.20 15.64 -19.03
CA ARG A 418 -6.85 14.73 -20.00
C ARG A 418 -5.83 14.10 -20.97
N ILE A 419 -4.97 14.90 -21.55
CA ILE A 419 -3.90 14.42 -22.45
C ILE A 419 -2.92 13.53 -21.69
N GLY A 420 -2.52 13.97 -20.49
CA GLY A 420 -1.62 13.22 -19.61
C GLY A 420 -2.19 11.86 -19.23
N LEU A 421 -3.49 11.77 -18.89
CA LEU A 421 -4.15 10.53 -18.52
C LEU A 421 -4.18 9.48 -19.66
N VAL A 422 -4.24 9.94 -20.90
CA VAL A 422 -4.26 9.06 -22.10
C VAL A 422 -2.85 8.68 -22.55
N ILE A 423 -1.90 9.62 -22.53
CA ILE A 423 -0.58 9.42 -23.12
C ILE A 423 0.45 8.86 -22.12
N LEU A 424 0.50 9.42 -20.90
CA LEU A 424 1.58 9.10 -19.97
C LEU A 424 1.55 7.65 -19.45
N PRO A 425 0.40 7.03 -19.12
CA PRO A 425 0.39 5.65 -18.67
C PRO A 425 0.91 4.64 -19.71
N PRO A 426 0.48 4.65 -20.99
CA PRO A 426 1.07 3.79 -22.02
C PRO A 426 2.56 4.06 -22.25
N LEU A 427 2.98 5.32 -22.20
CA LEU A 427 4.39 5.68 -22.30
C LEU A 427 5.19 5.10 -21.12
N ALA A 428 4.70 5.20 -19.89
CA ALA A 428 5.33 4.63 -18.72
C ALA A 428 5.44 3.10 -18.80
N TYR A 429 4.41 2.42 -19.33
CA TYR A 429 4.46 0.98 -19.61
C TYR A 429 5.61 0.64 -20.55
N TYR A 430 5.69 1.33 -21.69
CA TYR A 430 6.73 1.12 -22.69
C TYR A 430 8.13 1.38 -22.13
N LEU A 431 8.33 2.51 -21.45
CA LEU A 431 9.63 2.89 -20.87
C LEU A 431 10.08 1.88 -19.81
N ALA A 432 9.17 1.44 -18.95
CA ALA A 432 9.47 0.49 -17.88
C ALA A 432 9.94 -0.88 -18.43
N ILE A 433 9.29 -1.38 -19.47
CA ILE A 433 9.72 -2.62 -20.16
C ILE A 433 11.12 -2.44 -20.76
N ARG A 434 11.36 -1.34 -21.47
CA ARG A 434 12.66 -1.06 -22.11
C ARG A 434 13.79 -0.99 -21.07
N ILE A 435 13.54 -0.35 -19.94
CA ILE A 435 14.50 -0.28 -18.83
C ILE A 435 14.77 -1.69 -18.26
N CYS A 436 13.75 -2.49 -18.03
CA CYS A 436 13.92 -3.86 -17.54
C CYS A 436 14.76 -4.72 -18.50
N LEU A 437 14.47 -4.66 -19.80
CA LEU A 437 15.22 -5.42 -20.82
C LEU A 437 16.69 -4.99 -20.88
N GLY A 438 16.97 -3.68 -20.79
CA GLY A 438 18.35 -3.19 -20.72
C GLY A 438 19.11 -3.66 -19.50
N LEU A 439 18.44 -3.70 -18.34
CA LEU A 439 19.02 -4.23 -17.11
C LEU A 439 19.27 -5.75 -17.18
N GLN A 440 18.38 -6.50 -17.84
CA GLN A 440 18.61 -7.94 -18.11
C GLN A 440 19.79 -8.17 -19.04
N GLN A 441 19.92 -7.37 -20.09
CA GLN A 441 21.05 -7.47 -21.01
C GLN A 441 22.38 -7.23 -20.29
N HIS A 442 22.44 -6.19 -19.44
CA HIS A 442 23.63 -5.94 -18.63
C HIS A 442 23.95 -7.10 -17.69
N ASP A 443 22.93 -7.66 -17.00
CA ASP A 443 23.14 -8.84 -16.16
C ASP A 443 23.76 -10.01 -16.94
N ARG A 444 23.38 -10.21 -18.22
CA ARG A 444 23.97 -11.23 -19.10
C ARG A 444 25.40 -10.92 -19.50
N GLU A 445 25.68 -9.66 -19.83
CA GLU A 445 27.04 -9.21 -20.16
C GLU A 445 27.99 -9.51 -18.97
N VAL A 446 27.52 -9.25 -17.73
CA VAL A 446 28.28 -9.57 -16.51
C VAL A 446 28.45 -11.08 -16.28
N LEU A 447 27.43 -11.89 -16.59
CA LEU A 447 27.50 -13.35 -16.48
C LEU A 447 28.42 -13.97 -17.53
N ALA A 448 28.51 -13.35 -18.71
CA ALA A 448 29.36 -13.82 -19.81
C ALA A 448 30.83 -13.41 -19.65
N HIS A 449 31.09 -12.19 -19.19
CA HIS A 449 32.43 -11.61 -19.23
C HIS A 449 33.03 -11.33 -17.85
N GLY A 450 32.23 -11.45 -16.77
CA GLY A 450 32.65 -11.11 -15.41
C GLY A 450 32.35 -9.67 -15.02
N VAL A 451 32.71 -9.31 -13.79
CA VAL A 451 32.49 -7.97 -13.20
C VAL A 451 33.65 -7.05 -13.56
N GLU A 452 33.37 -5.86 -14.03
CA GLU A 452 34.35 -4.78 -14.24
C GLU A 452 35.08 -4.45 -12.95
N THR A 453 36.41 -4.45 -12.98
CA THR A 453 37.25 -4.21 -11.79
C THR A 453 37.72 -2.76 -11.67
N GLY A 454 37.57 -1.94 -12.73
CA GLY A 454 38.15 -0.62 -12.85
C GLY A 454 39.66 -0.62 -13.11
N ILE A 455 40.29 -1.78 -13.22
CA ILE A 455 41.72 -1.92 -13.51
C ILE A 455 41.93 -1.88 -15.02
N ILE A 456 42.59 -0.85 -15.50
CA ILE A 456 42.95 -0.70 -16.92
C ILE A 456 44.35 -1.22 -17.14
N ARG A 457 44.51 -2.16 -18.10
CA ARG A 457 45.80 -2.71 -18.54
C ARG A 457 46.06 -2.34 -20.01
N ARG A 458 47.33 -2.21 -20.36
CA ARG A 458 47.76 -2.01 -21.73
C ARG A 458 48.09 -3.35 -22.38
N ALA A 459 47.49 -3.63 -23.53
CA ALA A 459 47.81 -4.80 -24.34
C ALA A 459 49.13 -4.61 -25.10
N PRO A 460 49.79 -5.71 -25.55
CA PRO A 460 51.04 -5.65 -26.31
C PRO A 460 50.95 -4.84 -27.63
N ASP A 461 49.76 -4.75 -28.21
CA ASP A 461 49.45 -3.95 -29.41
C ASP A 461 49.25 -2.46 -29.12
N GLY A 462 49.40 -2.06 -27.85
CA GLY A 462 49.29 -0.67 -27.36
C GLY A 462 47.88 -0.23 -27.01
N ARG A 463 46.84 -1.04 -27.23
CA ARG A 463 45.46 -0.76 -26.82
C ARG A 463 45.27 -0.93 -25.33
N PHE A 464 44.28 -0.28 -24.74
CA PHE A 464 43.92 -0.44 -23.34
C PHE A 464 42.66 -1.27 -23.20
N TYR A 465 42.61 -2.14 -22.20
CA TYR A 465 41.44 -2.91 -21.83
C TYR A 465 41.21 -2.90 -20.33
N GLU A 466 39.97 -2.97 -19.91
CA GLU A 466 39.61 -3.14 -18.50
C GLU A 466 39.64 -4.62 -18.12
N VAL A 467 40.19 -4.90 -16.94
CA VAL A 467 40.24 -6.27 -16.40
C VAL A 467 38.86 -6.59 -15.80
N HIS A 468 38.26 -7.69 -16.26
CA HIS A 468 37.04 -8.24 -15.69
C HIS A 468 37.37 -9.39 -14.75
N GLN A 469 36.65 -9.48 -13.61
CA GLN A 469 36.75 -10.60 -12.70
C GLN A 469 35.67 -11.62 -13.04
N PRO A 470 36.03 -12.84 -13.50
CA PRO A 470 35.08 -13.91 -13.78
C PRO A 470 34.22 -14.26 -12.57
N LEU A 471 32.95 -14.57 -12.79
CA LEU A 471 31.98 -15.02 -11.76
C LEU A 471 31.92 -16.54 -11.66
N GLY A 472 32.32 -17.23 -12.70
CA GLY A 472 32.33 -18.69 -12.87
C GLY A 472 33.70 -19.23 -13.19
N PRO A 473 33.78 -20.53 -13.57
CA PRO A 473 34.99 -21.13 -14.03
C PRO A 473 35.54 -20.44 -15.29
N VAL A 474 36.83 -20.56 -15.52
CA VAL A 474 37.49 -20.12 -16.73
C VAL A 474 37.92 -21.34 -17.55
N ASP A 475 38.02 -21.18 -18.87
CA ASP A 475 38.54 -22.21 -19.75
C ASP A 475 40.08 -22.33 -19.65
N ASP A 476 40.67 -23.29 -20.36
CA ASP A 476 42.13 -23.54 -20.35
C ASP A 476 42.96 -22.34 -20.88
N HIS A 477 42.28 -21.36 -21.52
CA HIS A 477 42.89 -20.13 -22.02
C HIS A 477 42.66 -18.93 -21.10
N GLY A 478 41.97 -19.14 -19.95
CA GLY A 478 41.67 -18.08 -18.97
C GLY A 478 40.46 -17.23 -19.32
N HIS A 479 39.65 -17.61 -20.31
CA HIS A 479 38.41 -16.90 -20.64
C HIS A 479 37.25 -17.37 -19.75
N PRO A 480 36.36 -16.46 -19.30
CA PRO A 480 35.21 -16.84 -18.52
C PRO A 480 34.29 -17.79 -19.32
N ILE A 481 33.86 -18.88 -18.69
CA ILE A 481 32.80 -19.72 -19.21
C ILE A 481 31.45 -18.99 -18.88
N PRO A 482 30.64 -18.64 -19.89
CA PRO A 482 29.40 -17.93 -19.66
C PRO A 482 28.45 -18.70 -18.74
N LEU A 483 27.88 -18.01 -17.76
CA LEU A 483 26.87 -18.55 -16.85
C LEU A 483 25.47 -18.25 -17.38
N ASP A 484 24.56 -19.20 -17.16
CA ASP A 484 23.15 -19.00 -17.51
C ASP A 484 22.50 -17.91 -16.67
N TYR A 485 21.63 -17.12 -17.32
CA TYR A 485 20.85 -16.10 -16.64
C TYR A 485 19.77 -16.74 -15.75
N ALA A 486 19.95 -16.65 -14.44
CA ALA A 486 19.03 -17.16 -13.44
C ALA A 486 18.38 -16.04 -12.59
N GLY A 487 18.29 -14.83 -13.12
CA GLY A 487 17.62 -13.69 -12.50
C GLY A 487 18.33 -13.07 -11.28
N TRP A 488 18.81 -13.83 -10.35
CA TRP A 488 19.36 -13.35 -9.06
C TRP A 488 20.83 -13.68 -8.82
N VAL A 489 21.47 -14.37 -9.77
CA VAL A 489 22.86 -14.85 -9.65
C VAL A 489 23.88 -13.72 -9.78
N VAL A 490 23.51 -12.62 -10.43
CA VAL A 490 24.41 -11.47 -10.64
C VAL A 490 24.69 -10.75 -9.32
N PRO A 491 25.96 -10.47 -8.98
CA PRO A 491 26.33 -9.82 -7.72
C PRO A 491 25.66 -8.47 -7.53
N LYS A 492 25.25 -8.17 -6.29
CA LYS A 492 24.60 -6.89 -5.94
C LYS A 492 25.54 -5.68 -5.94
N LYS A 493 26.84 -5.85 -6.05
CA LYS A 493 27.79 -4.74 -6.09
C LYS A 493 27.83 -4.06 -7.45
N MET A 494 26.67 -3.66 -7.94
CA MET A 494 26.64 -2.64 -8.95
C MET A 494 26.61 -1.28 -8.26
N ASN A 495 27.54 -0.42 -8.63
CA ASN A 495 27.49 0.98 -8.30
C ASN A 495 26.10 1.52 -8.70
N ARG A 496 25.44 2.33 -7.85
CA ARG A 496 24.09 2.87 -8.17
C ARG A 496 24.04 3.59 -9.53
N LEU A 497 25.15 4.23 -9.91
CA LEU A 497 25.35 4.82 -11.23
C LEU A 497 25.50 3.77 -12.34
N GLY A 498 26.00 2.58 -12.06
CA GLY A 498 26.13 1.48 -12.99
C GLY A 498 24.80 0.87 -13.45
N ALA A 499 23.67 1.13 -12.76
CA ALA A 499 22.36 0.70 -13.21
C ALA A 499 21.71 1.68 -14.21
N LEU A 500 22.13 2.95 -14.20
CA LEU A 500 21.56 3.97 -15.09
C LEU A 500 22.03 3.79 -16.55
N ALA A 501 23.31 3.54 -16.76
CA ALA A 501 23.87 3.34 -18.09
C ALA A 501 23.26 2.12 -18.83
N PRO A 502 23.13 0.93 -18.19
CA PRO A 502 22.42 -0.20 -18.81
C PRO A 502 20.93 0.09 -19.09
N ALA A 503 20.26 0.84 -18.23
CA ALA A 503 18.88 1.22 -18.46
C ALA A 503 18.74 2.13 -19.70
N VAL A 504 19.63 3.10 -19.87
CA VAL A 504 19.69 3.98 -21.03
C VAL A 504 20.08 3.18 -22.29
N LYS A 505 21.10 2.33 -22.22
CA LYS A 505 21.51 1.45 -23.34
C LYS A 505 20.36 0.55 -23.79
N GLY A 506 19.64 -0.08 -22.84
CA GLY A 506 18.52 -0.95 -23.15
C GLY A 506 17.30 -0.20 -23.71
N PHE A 507 17.15 1.10 -23.42
CA PHE A 507 16.14 1.94 -24.04
C PHE A 507 16.41 2.15 -25.53
N PHE A 508 17.64 2.47 -25.92
CA PHE A 508 18.01 2.74 -27.31
C PHE A 508 18.29 1.45 -28.12
N PHE A 509 18.84 0.42 -27.48
CA PHE A 509 19.26 -0.84 -28.08
C PHE A 509 18.61 -2.02 -27.39
N PRO A 510 17.32 -2.28 -27.59
CA PRO A 510 16.60 -3.36 -26.92
C PRO A 510 17.07 -4.74 -27.40
N VAL A 511 17.00 -5.71 -26.51
CA VAL A 511 17.10 -7.12 -26.90
C VAL A 511 15.82 -7.51 -27.65
N GLU A 512 15.95 -8.21 -28.76
CA GLU A 512 14.83 -8.57 -29.62
C GLU A 512 13.81 -9.50 -28.97
N LYS A 513 14.22 -10.30 -27.98
CA LYS A 513 13.33 -11.18 -27.19
C LYS A 513 13.60 -11.05 -25.70
N PRO A 514 12.56 -10.82 -24.90
CA PRO A 514 12.70 -10.94 -23.46
C PRO A 514 13.07 -12.39 -23.10
N ILE A 515 14.03 -12.56 -22.18
CA ILE A 515 14.20 -13.86 -21.57
C ILE A 515 13.10 -13.99 -20.55
N GLU A 516 12.19 -14.91 -20.78
CA GLU A 516 11.36 -15.42 -19.71
C GLU A 516 12.29 -16.07 -18.69
N ALA A 517 12.50 -15.41 -17.55
CA ALA A 517 13.15 -16.07 -16.44
C ALA A 517 12.39 -17.38 -16.19
N PRO A 518 13.07 -18.52 -16.07
CA PRO A 518 12.39 -19.79 -15.86
C PRO A 518 11.39 -19.62 -14.71
N VAL A 519 10.17 -20.06 -14.91
CA VAL A 519 9.03 -19.92 -13.98
C VAL A 519 9.34 -20.55 -12.61
N SER A 520 10.34 -21.42 -12.59
CA SER A 520 11.03 -21.88 -11.38
C SER A 520 12.52 -21.93 -11.73
N PRO A 521 13.42 -21.30 -10.98
CA PRO A 521 14.80 -21.69 -11.10
C PRO A 521 14.81 -23.18 -10.73
N ALA A 522 15.07 -24.05 -11.69
CA ALA A 522 15.56 -25.37 -11.39
C ALA A 522 16.86 -25.10 -10.60
N VAL A 523 16.74 -25.08 -9.28
CA VAL A 523 17.88 -25.28 -8.42
C VAL A 523 18.35 -26.67 -8.81
N GLY A 524 19.38 -26.72 -9.67
CA GLY A 524 20.11 -27.94 -9.88
C GLY A 524 20.35 -28.45 -8.49
N SER A 525 19.76 -29.59 -8.18
CA SER A 525 20.09 -30.33 -6.99
C SER A 525 21.62 -30.48 -7.03
N ILE A 526 22.31 -29.66 -6.25
CA ILE A 526 23.65 -30.04 -5.82
C ILE A 526 23.35 -31.25 -4.96
N ASN A 527 23.40 -32.42 -5.59
CA ASN A 527 23.53 -33.72 -4.92
C ASN A 527 24.87 -33.71 -4.20
N THR A 528 24.94 -33.03 -3.09
CA THR A 528 25.87 -33.37 -2.03
C THR A 528 25.24 -34.50 -1.26
N THR A 529 25.27 -35.70 -1.82
CA THR A 529 25.30 -36.89 -1.02
C THR A 529 26.63 -36.84 -0.31
N PRO A 530 26.72 -36.71 1.02
CA PRO A 530 27.97 -36.96 1.70
C PRO A 530 28.20 -38.45 1.54
N GLU A 531 29.25 -38.84 0.81
CA GLU A 531 29.83 -40.15 0.95
C GLU A 531 30.12 -40.34 2.44
N ARG A 532 29.39 -41.25 3.06
CA ARG A 532 29.74 -41.80 4.35
C ARG A 532 31.01 -42.61 4.11
N GLU A 533 32.16 -42.04 4.44
CA GLU A 533 33.33 -42.84 4.75
C GLU A 533 32.95 -43.74 5.93
N GLU A 534 32.79 -45.04 5.62
CA GLU A 534 32.79 -46.11 6.62
C GLU A 534 34.17 -46.11 7.27
N ILE A 535 34.27 -45.52 8.46
CA ILE A 535 35.39 -45.76 9.34
C ILE A 535 35.20 -47.17 9.87
N THR A 536 35.86 -48.14 9.19
CA THR A 536 36.06 -49.49 9.69
C THR A 536 36.87 -49.39 10.99
N SER A 537 36.23 -49.74 12.09
CA SER A 537 36.87 -49.98 13.37
C SER A 537 37.82 -51.17 13.24
N GLY A 538 39.10 -50.88 13.28
CA GLY A 538 40.13 -51.85 13.46
C GLY A 538 40.87 -51.67 14.80
N ARG A 539 40.53 -52.55 15.76
CA ARG A 539 41.25 -52.90 17.02
C ARG A 539 41.26 -51.83 18.12
#